data_e9d627497473c0957d1007e0f608278b
#
_entry.id   e9d627497473c0957d1007e0f608278b
#
_cell.length_a   1.000
_cell.length_b   1.000
_cell.length_c   1.000
_cell.angle_alpha   90.00
_cell.angle_beta   90.00
_cell.angle_gamma   90.00
#
_symmetry.space_group_name_H-M   'P 1'
#
loop_
_entity.id
_entity.type
_entity.pdbx_description
1 polymer ?
#
loop_
_entity_poly.entity_id
_entity_poly.type
_entity_poly.pdbx_seq_one_letter_code
_entity_poly.pdbx_strand_id
1 'polypeptide(L)'
;MNRSKISRILVWSVTGLGLLGVSLAARQPHWVETRYSTGVYPFIGRFLRSITGIFPFSVGDVLYAFLTILLIIIAFRFVRQIWRKELTKHRTLKQVGRLVLICCWVYIAFYGIWGLNYYRAGIASQLNLQVDTCYDQTELKKLRCSLMEDMRRLRWGISKDTSLPEPKGDLFKQAEAAYAKAALVYPFLAYQQPAMKKSLFGALGKYGGYTGYYNPSSGEGQIRWNMPGLLKPFTICHEMAHQLGYASESEANFVAYLVCMASEDPYFQYSAALDIFHYVTAELMLHDPEAYVLHPNLFFGEVDTMVQRDRLAIRRFFLNEQNNIAPVVSSLYNQYLLANNQIRGVESYYDVVAWVLALRKKRQ
;
A
#
# COMPACT_ATOMS: atom_id res chain seq x y z
N MET A 1 11.86 -30.59 38.22
CA MET A 1 11.53 -29.23 37.73
C MET A 1 10.02 -29.10 37.60
N ASN A 2 9.39 -28.04 38.17
CA ASN A 2 7.94 -27.89 38.23
C ASN A 2 7.36 -27.73 36.83
N ARG A 3 6.30 -28.49 36.44
CA ARG A 3 5.64 -28.46 35.11
C ARG A 3 5.38 -27.02 34.60
N SER A 4 5.02 -26.08 35.50
CA SER A 4 4.79 -24.68 35.14
C SER A 4 6.07 -23.89 34.76
N LYS A 5 7.24 -24.30 35.25
CA LYS A 5 8.53 -23.73 34.85
C LYS A 5 8.98 -24.26 33.49
N ILE A 6 8.81 -25.56 33.25
CA ILE A 6 9.15 -26.19 31.96
C ILE A 6 8.31 -25.58 30.84
N SER A 7 6.98 -25.47 31.03
CA SER A 7 6.07 -24.85 30.06
C SER A 7 6.45 -23.40 29.73
N ARG A 8 6.84 -22.60 30.72
CA ARG A 8 7.29 -21.22 30.50
C ARG A 8 8.60 -21.16 29.69
N ILE A 9 9.59 -21.98 30.04
CA ILE A 9 10.85 -22.06 29.31
C ILE A 9 10.58 -22.45 27.85
N LEU A 10 9.75 -23.48 27.62
CA LEU A 10 9.40 -23.93 26.28
C LEU A 10 8.76 -22.81 25.44
N VAL A 11 7.76 -22.07 25.99
CA VAL A 11 7.10 -20.98 25.29
C VAL A 11 8.09 -19.89 24.90
N TRP A 12 8.98 -19.46 25.80
CA TRP A 12 9.98 -18.44 25.50
C TRP A 12 11.03 -18.93 24.50
N SER A 13 11.45 -20.22 24.57
CA SER A 13 12.37 -20.81 23.61
C SER A 13 11.76 -20.86 22.21
N VAL A 14 10.51 -21.30 22.06
CA VAL A 14 9.79 -21.32 20.78
C VAL A 14 9.63 -19.91 20.24
N THR A 15 9.30 -18.94 21.10
CA THR A 15 9.21 -17.52 20.72
C THR A 15 10.56 -17.00 20.21
N GLY A 16 11.65 -17.28 20.92
CA GLY A 16 13.00 -16.88 20.51
C GLY A 16 13.41 -17.50 19.16
N LEU A 17 13.13 -18.79 18.96
CA LEU A 17 13.37 -19.46 17.69
C LEU A 17 12.53 -18.85 16.54
N GLY A 18 11.28 -18.52 16.81
CA GLY A 18 10.42 -17.85 15.82
C GLY A 18 10.96 -16.47 15.40
N LEU A 19 11.38 -15.65 16.36
CA LEU A 19 11.98 -14.33 16.08
C LEU A 19 13.30 -14.46 15.31
N LEU A 20 14.14 -15.44 15.68
CA LEU A 20 15.38 -15.75 14.97
C LEU A 20 15.09 -16.19 13.54
N GLY A 21 14.11 -17.08 13.33
CA GLY A 21 13.69 -17.55 12.02
C GLY A 21 13.25 -16.40 11.10
N VAL A 22 12.40 -15.49 11.60
CA VAL A 22 12.01 -14.27 10.85
C VAL A 22 13.23 -13.42 10.51
N SER A 23 14.12 -13.17 11.48
CA SER A 23 15.32 -12.35 11.27
C SER A 23 16.27 -12.95 10.24
N LEU A 24 16.47 -14.27 10.25
CA LEU A 24 17.31 -14.96 9.27
C LEU A 24 16.69 -14.95 7.88
N ALA A 25 15.38 -15.20 7.77
CA ALA A 25 14.66 -15.15 6.50
C ALA A 25 14.73 -13.75 5.87
N ALA A 26 14.52 -12.70 6.64
CA ALA A 26 14.56 -11.32 6.19
C ALA A 26 15.91 -10.89 5.60
N ARG A 27 17.00 -11.58 5.95
CA ARG A 27 18.35 -11.31 5.40
C ARG A 27 18.63 -12.00 4.07
N GLN A 28 17.67 -12.75 3.53
CA GLN A 28 17.84 -13.59 2.35
C GLN A 28 16.79 -13.26 1.27
N PRO A 29 16.90 -12.12 0.55
CA PRO A 29 15.89 -11.66 -0.42
C PRO A 29 15.54 -12.71 -1.48
N HIS A 30 16.54 -13.42 -2.00
CA HIS A 30 16.31 -14.45 -3.00
C HIS A 30 15.52 -15.66 -2.44
N TRP A 31 15.79 -16.07 -1.21
CA TRP A 31 15.01 -17.12 -0.53
C TRP A 31 13.59 -16.65 -0.27
N VAL A 32 13.41 -15.40 0.19
CA VAL A 32 12.08 -14.81 0.39
C VAL A 32 11.32 -14.80 -0.93
N GLU A 33 11.93 -14.34 -2.03
CA GLU A 33 11.27 -14.32 -3.34
C GLU A 33 10.82 -15.70 -3.77
N THR A 34 11.76 -16.68 -3.77
CA THR A 34 11.52 -17.99 -4.40
C THR A 34 10.73 -18.95 -3.53
N ARG A 35 10.92 -18.93 -2.20
CA ARG A 35 10.27 -19.88 -1.29
C ARG A 35 9.05 -19.32 -0.58
N TYR A 36 9.07 -18.03 -0.24
CA TYR A 36 7.99 -17.43 0.48
C TYR A 36 7.04 -16.64 -0.45
N SER A 37 7.50 -15.58 -1.11
CA SER A 37 6.63 -14.65 -1.85
C SER A 37 5.98 -15.26 -3.10
N THR A 38 6.71 -16.11 -3.83
CA THR A 38 6.19 -16.85 -4.99
C THR A 38 5.83 -18.30 -4.68
N GLY A 39 6.25 -18.83 -3.53
CA GLY A 39 6.00 -20.20 -3.06
C GLY A 39 4.81 -20.30 -2.11
N VAL A 40 5.04 -20.00 -0.83
CA VAL A 40 4.08 -20.23 0.28
C VAL A 40 3.01 -19.14 0.33
N TYR A 41 3.39 -17.87 0.20
CA TYR A 41 2.46 -16.74 0.38
C TYR A 41 1.24 -16.77 -0.57
N PRO A 42 1.34 -17.13 -1.85
CA PRO A 42 0.17 -17.22 -2.72
C PRO A 42 -0.91 -18.17 -2.20
N PHE A 43 -0.53 -19.25 -1.49
CA PHE A 43 -1.49 -20.16 -0.84
C PHE A 43 -2.14 -19.50 0.37
N ILE A 44 -1.35 -18.83 1.23
CA ILE A 44 -1.86 -18.08 2.39
C ILE A 44 -2.83 -17.00 1.92
N GLY A 45 -2.42 -16.16 0.97
CA GLY A 45 -3.23 -15.06 0.46
C GLY A 45 -4.53 -15.54 -0.19
N ARG A 46 -4.49 -16.59 -1.03
CA ARG A 46 -5.69 -17.20 -1.62
C ARG A 46 -6.62 -17.80 -0.58
N PHE A 47 -6.07 -18.50 0.42
CA PHE A 47 -6.85 -19.08 1.50
C PHE A 47 -7.61 -18.01 2.29
N LEU A 48 -6.93 -16.94 2.71
CA LEU A 48 -7.56 -15.84 3.42
C LEU A 48 -8.67 -15.19 2.57
N ARG A 49 -8.37 -14.87 1.32
CA ARG A 49 -9.32 -14.24 0.40
C ARG A 49 -10.51 -15.16 0.05
N SER A 50 -10.31 -16.48 -0.01
CA SER A 50 -11.42 -17.41 -0.27
C SER A 50 -12.46 -17.40 0.86
N ILE A 51 -12.03 -17.13 2.09
CA ILE A 51 -12.91 -17.01 3.25
C ILE A 51 -13.54 -15.61 3.30
N THR A 52 -12.72 -14.57 3.24
CA THR A 52 -13.17 -13.18 3.45
C THR A 52 -13.87 -12.59 2.22
N GLY A 53 -13.53 -13.08 1.03
CA GLY A 53 -14.16 -12.69 -0.23
C GLY A 53 -15.65 -12.94 -0.30
N ILE A 54 -16.17 -13.94 0.44
CA ILE A 54 -17.58 -14.32 0.47
C ILE A 54 -18.46 -13.21 1.08
N PHE A 55 -17.92 -12.45 2.05
CA PHE A 55 -18.69 -11.44 2.77
C PHE A 55 -18.82 -10.15 1.94
N PRO A 56 -20.00 -9.49 1.97
CA PRO A 56 -20.22 -8.23 1.24
C PRO A 56 -19.57 -7.00 1.93
N PHE A 57 -19.04 -7.17 3.14
CA PHE A 57 -18.37 -6.14 3.94
C PHE A 57 -16.95 -6.55 4.28
N SER A 58 -16.14 -5.61 4.76
CA SER A 58 -14.76 -5.88 5.21
C SER A 58 -14.73 -6.62 6.54
N VAL A 59 -14.30 -7.88 6.52
CA VAL A 59 -14.03 -8.69 7.72
C VAL A 59 -12.82 -8.11 8.47
N GLY A 60 -11.83 -7.62 7.73
CA GLY A 60 -10.65 -6.97 8.31
C GLY A 60 -11.00 -5.73 9.14
N ASP A 61 -11.93 -4.89 8.66
CA ASP A 61 -12.39 -3.72 9.40
C ASP A 61 -13.13 -4.11 10.68
N VAL A 62 -13.99 -5.13 10.58
CA VAL A 62 -14.67 -5.66 11.77
C VAL A 62 -13.67 -6.20 12.79
N LEU A 63 -12.63 -6.91 12.34
CA LEU A 63 -11.55 -7.37 13.20
C LEU A 63 -10.81 -6.20 13.87
N TYR A 64 -10.48 -5.14 13.12
CA TYR A 64 -9.84 -3.94 13.68
C TYR A 64 -10.73 -3.24 14.71
N ALA A 65 -12.03 -3.09 14.44
CA ALA A 65 -12.98 -2.55 15.41
C ALA A 65 -13.01 -3.39 16.70
N PHE A 66 -13.10 -4.71 16.58
CA PHE A 66 -13.07 -5.63 17.71
C PHE A 66 -11.77 -5.51 18.52
N LEU A 67 -10.62 -5.53 17.86
CA LEU A 67 -9.32 -5.38 18.53
C LEU A 67 -9.18 -4.02 19.22
N THR A 68 -9.67 -2.95 18.61
CA THR A 68 -9.66 -1.61 19.21
C THR A 68 -10.51 -1.58 20.48
N ILE A 69 -11.73 -2.12 20.44
CA ILE A 69 -12.60 -2.23 21.62
C ILE A 69 -11.92 -3.05 22.72
N LEU A 70 -11.32 -4.18 22.36
CA LEU A 70 -10.60 -5.04 23.31
C LEU A 70 -9.43 -4.28 23.97
N LEU A 71 -8.64 -3.53 23.19
CA LEU A 71 -7.55 -2.70 23.71
C LEU A 71 -8.05 -1.61 24.66
N ILE A 72 -9.17 -0.94 24.35
CA ILE A 72 -9.79 0.04 25.23
C ILE A 72 -10.22 -0.61 26.55
N ILE A 73 -10.85 -1.79 26.51
CA ILE A 73 -11.25 -2.54 27.71
C ILE A 73 -10.03 -2.92 28.57
N ILE A 74 -8.95 -3.39 27.92
CA ILE A 74 -7.70 -3.76 28.63
C ILE A 74 -7.09 -2.52 29.28
N ALA A 75 -6.98 -1.40 28.55
CA ALA A 75 -6.47 -0.15 29.06
C ALA A 75 -7.30 0.37 30.25
N PHE A 76 -8.63 0.37 30.13
CA PHE A 76 -9.54 0.76 31.21
C PHE A 76 -9.34 -0.12 32.45
N ARG A 77 -9.26 -1.45 32.29
CA ARG A 77 -9.01 -2.38 33.43
C ARG A 77 -7.64 -2.11 34.05
N PHE A 78 -6.62 -1.79 33.27
CA PHE A 78 -5.28 -1.48 33.77
C PHE A 78 -5.28 -0.17 34.57
N VAL A 79 -5.89 0.90 34.07
CA VAL A 79 -6.04 2.19 34.77
C VAL A 79 -6.81 1.98 36.06
N ARG A 80 -7.91 1.21 36.06
CA ARG A 80 -8.68 0.88 37.26
C ARG A 80 -7.84 0.14 38.32
N GLN A 81 -6.95 -0.78 37.91
CA GLN A 81 -6.03 -1.47 38.83
C GLN A 81 -5.03 -0.49 39.47
N ILE A 82 -4.55 0.50 38.73
CA ILE A 82 -3.69 1.58 39.27
C ILE A 82 -4.46 2.36 40.34
N TRP A 83 -5.66 2.84 40.00
CA TRP A 83 -6.50 3.63 40.93
C TRP A 83 -6.84 2.89 42.22
N ARG A 84 -7.07 1.58 42.11
CA ARG A 84 -7.38 0.73 43.29
C ARG A 84 -6.15 0.27 44.06
N LYS A 85 -4.95 0.69 43.65
CA LYS A 85 -3.67 0.27 44.25
C LYS A 85 -3.50 -1.26 44.31
N GLU A 86 -4.12 -1.98 43.38
CA GLU A 86 -4.07 -3.45 43.28
C GLU A 86 -2.80 -3.97 42.62
N LEU A 87 -1.96 -3.09 42.09
CA LEU A 87 -0.73 -3.45 41.39
C LEU A 87 0.38 -3.75 42.39
N THR A 88 0.73 -5.03 42.51
CA THR A 88 1.95 -5.49 43.18
C THR A 88 3.07 -5.69 42.18
N LYS A 89 4.33 -5.54 42.61
CA LYS A 89 5.53 -5.74 41.73
C LYS A 89 5.45 -7.08 40.97
N HIS A 90 5.04 -8.16 41.64
CA HIS A 90 4.90 -9.49 41.03
C HIS A 90 3.82 -9.53 39.95
N ARG A 91 2.65 -8.90 40.22
CA ARG A 91 1.51 -8.85 39.29
C ARG A 91 1.88 -8.03 38.04
N THR A 92 2.52 -6.87 38.25
CA THR A 92 2.98 -6.01 37.16
C THR A 92 3.99 -6.73 36.27
N LEU A 93 5.02 -7.37 36.83
CA LEU A 93 6.03 -8.12 36.07
C LEU A 93 5.39 -9.25 35.24
N LYS A 94 4.40 -9.96 35.81
CA LYS A 94 3.66 -11.00 35.09
C LYS A 94 2.83 -10.45 33.95
N GLN A 95 2.18 -9.26 34.13
CA GLN A 95 1.41 -8.60 33.06
C GLN A 95 2.32 -8.11 31.94
N VAL A 96 3.46 -7.48 32.27
CA VAL A 96 4.46 -7.03 31.28
C VAL A 96 5.01 -8.23 30.51
N GLY A 97 5.38 -9.32 31.19
CA GLY A 97 5.87 -10.52 30.49
C GLY A 97 4.84 -11.13 29.52
N ARG A 98 3.54 -11.10 29.90
CA ARG A 98 2.48 -11.54 28.98
C ARG A 98 2.33 -10.60 27.76
N LEU A 99 2.38 -9.28 28.01
CA LEU A 99 2.29 -8.29 26.93
C LEU A 99 3.44 -8.46 25.95
N VAL A 100 4.68 -8.58 26.43
CA VAL A 100 5.86 -8.82 25.59
C VAL A 100 5.67 -10.10 24.77
N LEU A 101 5.20 -11.17 25.38
CA LEU A 101 4.96 -12.44 24.67
C LEU A 101 3.90 -12.28 23.58
N ILE A 102 2.80 -11.58 23.86
CA ILE A 102 1.75 -11.30 22.86
C ILE A 102 2.33 -10.48 21.70
N CYS A 103 3.09 -9.42 21.98
CA CYS A 103 3.74 -8.61 20.95
C CYS A 103 4.69 -9.44 20.08
N CYS A 104 5.50 -10.32 20.68
CA CYS A 104 6.37 -11.23 19.93
C CYS A 104 5.57 -12.16 19.01
N TRP A 105 4.49 -12.75 19.49
CA TRP A 105 3.66 -13.64 18.67
C TRP A 105 2.89 -12.91 17.57
N VAL A 106 2.39 -11.68 17.84
CA VAL A 106 1.79 -10.81 16.80
C VAL A 106 2.83 -10.49 15.73
N TYR A 107 4.07 -10.17 16.12
CA TYR A 107 5.18 -9.93 15.20
C TYR A 107 5.49 -11.17 14.35
N ILE A 108 5.68 -12.34 14.97
CA ILE A 108 5.95 -13.59 14.26
C ILE A 108 4.80 -13.94 13.30
N ALA A 109 3.56 -13.80 13.75
CA ALA A 109 2.38 -14.05 12.92
C ALA A 109 2.29 -13.09 11.73
N PHE A 110 2.51 -11.79 11.95
CA PHE A 110 2.52 -10.79 10.89
C PHE A 110 3.55 -11.13 9.80
N TYR A 111 4.79 -11.41 10.21
CA TYR A 111 5.85 -11.76 9.24
C TYR A 111 5.60 -13.12 8.58
N GLY A 112 5.08 -14.09 9.31
CA GLY A 112 4.73 -15.40 8.77
C GLY A 112 3.58 -15.38 7.76
N ILE A 113 2.60 -14.49 7.96
CA ILE A 113 1.43 -14.37 7.09
C ILE A 113 1.71 -13.45 5.89
N TRP A 114 2.45 -12.34 6.09
CA TRP A 114 2.61 -11.35 5.04
C TRP A 114 3.92 -10.53 5.09
N GLY A 115 4.38 -10.13 6.26
CA GLY A 115 5.45 -9.15 6.44
C GLY A 115 6.79 -9.54 5.79
N LEU A 116 7.10 -10.83 5.60
CA LEU A 116 8.30 -11.27 4.88
C LEU A 116 8.35 -10.75 3.44
N ASN A 117 7.21 -10.43 2.82
CA ASN A 117 7.17 -9.84 1.48
C ASN A 117 7.90 -8.50 1.36
N TYR A 118 8.13 -7.76 2.47
CA TYR A 118 8.96 -6.56 2.46
C TYR A 118 10.44 -6.81 2.12
N TYR A 119 10.89 -8.06 2.22
CA TYR A 119 12.28 -8.46 2.02
C TYR A 119 12.49 -9.27 0.74
N ARG A 120 11.49 -9.32 -0.15
CA ARG A 120 11.59 -10.01 -1.43
C ARG A 120 12.54 -9.29 -2.40
N ALA A 121 13.03 -10.00 -3.42
CA ALA A 121 13.83 -9.39 -4.50
C ALA A 121 13.03 -8.45 -5.39
N GLY A 122 11.70 -8.62 -5.42
CA GLY A 122 10.73 -7.73 -5.99
C GLY A 122 10.54 -7.79 -7.50
N ILE A 123 9.67 -6.92 -8.00
CA ILE A 123 9.20 -6.90 -9.39
C ILE A 123 10.31 -6.53 -10.39
N ALA A 124 11.32 -5.76 -9.98
CA ALA A 124 12.47 -5.46 -10.85
C ALA A 124 13.20 -6.75 -11.24
N SER A 125 13.42 -7.65 -10.26
CA SER A 125 14.02 -8.95 -10.49
C SER A 125 13.15 -9.81 -11.41
N GLN A 126 11.83 -9.83 -11.22
CA GLN A 126 10.89 -10.60 -12.04
C GLN A 126 10.85 -10.10 -13.49
N LEU A 127 10.98 -8.79 -13.69
CA LEU A 127 10.98 -8.15 -15.01
C LEU A 127 12.37 -8.03 -15.62
N ASN A 128 13.43 -8.43 -14.90
CA ASN A 128 14.81 -8.19 -15.29
C ASN A 128 15.03 -6.72 -15.71
N LEU A 129 14.58 -5.79 -14.86
CA LEU A 129 14.77 -4.35 -15.05
C LEU A 129 16.03 -3.90 -14.32
N GLN A 130 16.84 -3.14 -15.04
CA GLN A 130 17.90 -2.36 -14.42
C GLN A 130 17.31 -1.01 -14.00
N VAL A 131 16.99 -0.90 -12.72
CA VAL A 131 16.42 0.32 -12.16
C VAL A 131 17.58 1.24 -11.78
N ASP A 132 17.71 2.35 -12.52
CA ASP A 132 18.61 3.43 -12.18
C ASP A 132 17.83 4.49 -11.41
N THR A 133 18.29 4.79 -10.21
CA THR A 133 17.73 5.86 -9.37
C THR A 133 18.42 7.21 -9.62
N CYS A 134 19.47 7.23 -10.46
CA CYS A 134 20.22 8.44 -10.84
C CYS A 134 19.77 8.97 -12.22
N TYR A 135 18.46 9.17 -12.40
CA TYR A 135 17.92 9.80 -13.61
C TYR A 135 18.05 11.33 -13.57
N ASP A 136 18.24 11.95 -14.74
CA ASP A 136 18.40 13.39 -14.86
C ASP A 136 17.05 14.13 -15.01
N GLN A 137 17.07 15.45 -14.86
CA GLN A 137 15.89 16.28 -15.06
C GLN A 137 15.33 16.18 -16.49
N THR A 138 16.16 15.90 -17.48
CA THR A 138 15.74 15.79 -18.89
C THR A 138 14.87 14.54 -19.09
N GLU A 139 15.24 13.43 -18.47
CA GLU A 139 14.45 12.18 -18.48
C GLU A 139 13.10 12.38 -17.79
N LEU A 140 13.09 13.04 -16.62
CA LEU A 140 11.87 13.39 -15.90
C LEU A 140 10.96 14.30 -16.73
N LYS A 141 11.50 15.33 -17.37
CA LYS A 141 10.74 16.26 -18.22
C LYS A 141 10.14 15.53 -19.43
N LYS A 142 10.90 14.64 -20.09
CA LYS A 142 10.42 13.81 -21.20
C LYS A 142 9.29 12.88 -20.74
N LEU A 143 9.45 12.20 -19.60
CA LEU A 143 8.42 11.33 -19.03
C LEU A 143 7.15 12.13 -18.71
N ARG A 144 7.28 13.29 -18.07
CA ARG A 144 6.17 14.17 -17.74
C ARG A 144 5.41 14.63 -18.99
N CYS A 145 6.12 15.08 -20.05
CA CYS A 145 5.49 15.50 -21.30
C CYS A 145 4.72 14.35 -21.96
N SER A 146 5.31 13.15 -22.00
CA SER A 146 4.63 11.96 -22.53
C SER A 146 3.37 11.61 -21.74
N LEU A 147 3.41 11.67 -20.39
CA LEU A 147 2.25 11.42 -19.56
C LEU A 147 1.15 12.48 -19.75
N MET A 148 1.53 13.74 -19.97
CA MET A 148 0.56 14.81 -20.31
C MET A 148 -0.18 14.53 -21.62
N GLU A 149 0.53 14.09 -22.64
CA GLU A 149 -0.07 13.72 -23.92
C GLU A 149 -1.00 12.52 -23.79
N ASP A 150 -0.57 11.48 -23.04
CA ASP A 150 -1.41 10.34 -22.72
C ASP A 150 -2.67 10.76 -21.94
N MET A 151 -2.53 11.60 -20.92
CA MET A 151 -3.66 12.10 -20.15
C MET A 151 -4.64 12.88 -21.01
N ARG A 152 -4.15 13.77 -21.89
CA ARG A 152 -5.00 14.53 -22.82
C ARG A 152 -5.80 13.58 -23.72
N ARG A 153 -5.13 12.66 -24.37
CA ARG A 153 -5.75 11.67 -25.27
C ARG A 153 -6.79 10.82 -24.54
N LEU A 154 -6.44 10.28 -23.38
CA LEU A 154 -7.32 9.43 -22.58
C LEU A 154 -8.53 10.19 -22.03
N ARG A 155 -8.33 11.41 -21.54
CA ARG A 155 -9.41 12.24 -20.99
C ARG A 155 -10.47 12.57 -22.05
N TRP A 156 -10.05 12.90 -23.26
CA TRP A 156 -10.94 13.11 -24.40
C TRP A 156 -11.68 11.84 -24.82
N GLY A 157 -11.05 10.67 -24.66
CA GLY A 157 -11.67 9.37 -24.90
C GLY A 157 -12.75 8.98 -23.88
N ILE A 158 -12.61 9.45 -22.62
CA ILE A 158 -13.59 9.17 -21.54
C ILE A 158 -14.85 10.01 -21.71
N SER A 159 -14.71 11.31 -21.86
CA SER A 159 -15.83 12.23 -22.01
C SER A 159 -15.35 13.57 -22.59
N LYS A 160 -16.13 14.13 -23.49
CA LYS A 160 -15.92 15.49 -24.01
C LYS A 160 -16.52 16.56 -23.07
N ASP A 161 -17.25 16.15 -22.05
CA ASP A 161 -17.80 17.06 -21.05
C ASP A 161 -16.67 17.57 -20.13
N THR A 162 -16.82 18.81 -19.70
CA THR A 162 -15.88 19.48 -18.78
C THR A 162 -16.09 19.12 -17.32
N SER A 163 -17.15 18.37 -16.99
CA SER A 163 -17.38 17.83 -15.64
C SER A 163 -16.33 16.79 -15.27
N LEU A 164 -16.11 16.60 -13.97
CA LEU A 164 -15.25 15.53 -13.46
C LEU A 164 -15.87 14.19 -13.86
N PRO A 165 -15.14 13.32 -14.61
CA PRO A 165 -15.73 12.06 -15.00
C PRO A 165 -15.88 11.12 -13.81
N GLU A 166 -17.04 10.50 -13.73
CA GLU A 166 -17.31 9.46 -12.72
C GLU A 166 -17.17 8.06 -13.35
N PRO A 167 -16.66 7.08 -12.60
CA PRO A 167 -16.53 5.73 -13.10
C PRO A 167 -17.87 5.06 -13.32
N LYS A 168 -17.96 4.25 -14.34
CA LYS A 168 -19.17 3.47 -14.69
C LYS A 168 -18.96 2.02 -14.34
N GLY A 169 -20.03 1.37 -13.86
CA GLY A 169 -20.01 -0.07 -13.56
C GLY A 169 -19.31 -0.46 -12.27
N ASP A 170 -18.94 -1.72 -12.20
CA ASP A 170 -18.29 -2.32 -11.02
C ASP A 170 -16.76 -2.22 -11.16
N LEU A 171 -16.17 -1.25 -10.48
CA LEU A 171 -14.72 -1.02 -10.51
C LEU A 171 -13.90 -2.20 -10.04
N PHE A 172 -14.40 -3.02 -9.12
CA PHE A 172 -13.65 -4.19 -8.64
C PHE A 172 -13.55 -5.24 -9.73
N LYS A 173 -14.68 -5.54 -10.42
CA LYS A 173 -14.66 -6.46 -11.57
C LYS A 173 -13.83 -5.94 -12.75
N GLN A 174 -13.86 -4.64 -12.99
CA GLN A 174 -13.02 -4.02 -14.03
C GLN A 174 -11.53 -4.12 -13.70
N ALA A 175 -11.15 -3.94 -12.42
CA ALA A 175 -9.77 -4.16 -11.97
C ALA A 175 -9.36 -5.63 -12.10
N GLU A 176 -10.23 -6.59 -11.75
CA GLU A 176 -9.98 -8.02 -11.98
C GLU A 176 -9.75 -8.33 -13.47
N ALA A 177 -10.55 -7.75 -14.36
CA ALA A 177 -10.37 -7.88 -15.81
C ALA A 177 -9.04 -7.27 -16.29
N ALA A 178 -8.65 -6.11 -15.73
CA ALA A 178 -7.36 -5.48 -16.02
C ALA A 178 -6.19 -6.36 -15.56
N TYR A 179 -6.28 -6.97 -14.37
CA TYR A 179 -5.28 -7.95 -13.89
C TYR A 179 -5.22 -9.18 -14.79
N ALA A 180 -6.36 -9.73 -15.22
CA ALA A 180 -6.39 -10.85 -16.15
C ALA A 180 -5.68 -10.53 -17.47
N LYS A 181 -5.87 -9.33 -18.01
CA LYS A 181 -5.14 -8.86 -19.19
C LYS A 181 -3.66 -8.66 -18.97
N ALA A 182 -3.29 -8.02 -17.83
CA ALA A 182 -1.89 -7.84 -17.47
C ALA A 182 -1.17 -9.20 -17.31
N ALA A 183 -1.87 -10.21 -16.80
CA ALA A 183 -1.33 -11.56 -16.61
C ALA A 183 -0.99 -12.27 -17.94
N LEU A 184 -1.58 -11.89 -19.06
CA LEU A 184 -1.19 -12.42 -20.39
C LEU A 184 0.24 -12.05 -20.76
N VAL A 185 0.71 -10.87 -20.30
CA VAL A 185 2.08 -10.37 -20.55
C VAL A 185 2.98 -10.67 -19.35
N TYR A 186 2.42 -10.62 -18.15
CA TYR A 186 3.12 -10.78 -16.87
C TYR A 186 2.44 -11.86 -16.04
N PRO A 187 2.73 -13.16 -16.27
CA PRO A 187 2.02 -14.28 -15.63
C PRO A 187 2.03 -14.24 -14.09
N PHE A 188 3.05 -13.61 -13.49
CA PHE A 188 3.15 -13.43 -12.03
C PHE A 188 2.11 -12.45 -11.46
N LEU A 189 1.40 -11.70 -12.31
CA LEU A 189 0.27 -10.84 -11.92
C LEU A 189 -1.08 -11.56 -11.96
N ALA A 190 -1.11 -12.89 -12.19
CA ALA A 190 -2.36 -13.66 -12.17
C ALA A 190 -3.07 -13.52 -10.83
N TYR A 191 -4.24 -12.86 -10.84
CA TYR A 191 -5.03 -12.57 -9.65
C TYR A 191 -6.19 -13.55 -9.52
N GLN A 192 -6.33 -14.16 -8.35
CA GLN A 192 -7.35 -15.16 -8.03
C GLN A 192 -7.97 -14.89 -6.67
N GLN A 193 -9.23 -15.32 -6.47
CA GLN A 193 -9.97 -15.17 -5.23
C GLN A 193 -10.08 -13.68 -4.82
N PRO A 194 -10.93 -12.89 -5.49
CA PRO A 194 -11.05 -11.46 -5.23
C PRO A 194 -11.60 -11.16 -3.84
N ALA A 195 -10.99 -10.21 -3.14
CA ALA A 195 -11.42 -9.77 -1.83
C ALA A 195 -11.18 -8.26 -1.65
N MET A 196 -11.58 -7.46 -2.65
CA MET A 196 -11.61 -6.01 -2.53
C MET A 196 -12.91 -5.56 -1.86
N LYS A 197 -12.81 -4.63 -0.92
CA LYS A 197 -13.94 -4.13 -0.13
C LYS A 197 -13.97 -2.60 -0.06
N LYS A 198 -15.16 -2.05 0.11
CA LYS A 198 -15.29 -0.65 0.55
C LYS A 198 -14.96 -0.59 2.04
N SER A 199 -14.05 0.30 2.44
CA SER A 199 -13.69 0.48 3.85
C SER A 199 -14.90 0.95 4.66
N LEU A 200 -15.15 0.33 5.80
CA LEU A 200 -16.11 0.79 6.80
C LEU A 200 -15.61 2.07 7.50
N PHE A 201 -14.29 2.29 7.47
CA PHE A 201 -13.62 3.45 8.07
C PHE A 201 -13.30 4.54 7.04
N GLY A 202 -13.91 4.52 5.86
CA GLY A 202 -13.65 5.49 4.79
C GLY A 202 -13.75 6.95 5.23
N ALA A 203 -14.69 7.27 6.14
CA ALA A 203 -14.82 8.62 6.72
C ALA A 203 -13.61 9.02 7.59
N LEU A 204 -12.88 8.06 8.16
CA LEU A 204 -11.67 8.31 8.94
C LEU A 204 -10.43 8.51 8.07
N GLY A 205 -10.51 8.23 6.76
CA GLY A 205 -9.41 8.38 5.82
C GLY A 205 -8.79 9.77 5.80
N LYS A 206 -9.60 10.83 6.05
CA LYS A 206 -9.10 12.21 6.19
C LYS A 206 -8.08 12.38 7.32
N TYR A 207 -8.17 11.61 8.40
CA TYR A 207 -7.24 11.66 9.52
C TYR A 207 -5.99 10.82 9.28
N GLY A 208 -6.13 9.74 8.49
CA GLY A 208 -5.02 8.86 8.15
C GLY A 208 -4.28 9.23 6.86
N GLY A 209 -4.89 10.09 6.02
CA GLY A 209 -4.32 10.45 4.72
C GLY A 209 -4.34 9.31 3.70
N TYR A 210 -5.07 8.19 3.95
CA TYR A 210 -5.09 7.04 3.07
C TYR A 210 -6.24 7.08 2.06
N THR A 211 -6.01 6.49 0.90
CA THR A 211 -7.00 6.24 -0.16
C THR A 211 -7.46 4.78 -0.19
N GLY A 212 -6.61 3.87 0.22
CA GLY A 212 -6.84 2.46 0.43
C GLY A 212 -5.88 1.89 1.47
N TYR A 213 -6.04 0.62 1.81
CA TYR A 213 -5.11 -0.14 2.65
C TYR A 213 -5.35 -1.64 2.50
N TYR A 214 -4.29 -2.40 2.67
CA TYR A 214 -4.34 -3.85 2.72
C TYR A 214 -4.38 -4.35 4.16
N ASN A 215 -5.22 -5.34 4.45
CA ASN A 215 -5.26 -6.02 5.74
C ASN A 215 -4.64 -7.41 5.65
N PRO A 216 -3.40 -7.60 6.14
CA PRO A 216 -2.72 -8.90 6.08
C PRO A 216 -3.45 -10.04 6.80
N SER A 217 -4.20 -9.72 7.88
CA SER A 217 -4.88 -10.73 8.70
C SER A 217 -6.13 -11.31 8.03
N SER A 218 -6.74 -10.56 7.11
CA SER A 218 -7.92 -11.01 6.37
C SER A 218 -7.63 -11.26 4.88
N GLY A 219 -6.47 -10.78 4.39
CA GLY A 219 -6.13 -10.82 2.96
C GLY A 219 -6.95 -9.87 2.10
N GLU A 220 -7.73 -8.98 2.70
CA GLU A 220 -8.60 -8.02 2.00
C GLU A 220 -7.86 -6.73 1.65
N GLY A 221 -8.14 -6.17 0.48
CA GLY A 221 -7.83 -4.77 0.15
C GLY A 221 -9.06 -3.90 0.38
N GLN A 222 -8.88 -2.82 1.14
CA GLN A 222 -9.94 -1.86 1.42
C GLN A 222 -9.72 -0.57 0.66
N ILE A 223 -10.79 -0.04 0.06
CA ILE A 223 -10.76 1.23 -0.65
C ILE A 223 -11.62 2.27 0.06
N ARG A 224 -11.10 3.47 0.21
CA ARG A 224 -11.85 4.61 0.66
C ARG A 224 -12.81 5.06 -0.45
N TRP A 225 -14.13 4.77 -0.30
CA TRP A 225 -15.08 5.02 -1.38
C TRP A 225 -15.45 6.48 -1.58
N ASN A 226 -15.36 7.31 -0.52
CA ASN A 226 -15.68 8.74 -0.52
C ASN A 226 -14.52 9.63 -0.99
N MET A 227 -13.74 9.18 -1.94
CA MET A 227 -12.69 9.94 -2.64
C MET A 227 -13.05 10.19 -4.10
N PRO A 228 -12.37 11.12 -4.80
CA PRO A 228 -12.62 11.38 -6.22
C PRO A 228 -12.57 10.10 -7.07
N GLY A 229 -13.54 9.96 -7.96
CA GLY A 229 -13.70 8.77 -8.81
C GLY A 229 -12.45 8.40 -9.57
N LEU A 230 -11.74 9.42 -10.09
CA LEU A 230 -10.51 9.26 -10.87
C LEU A 230 -9.35 8.56 -10.15
N LEU A 231 -9.32 8.60 -8.83
CA LEU A 231 -8.27 7.93 -8.05
C LEU A 231 -8.57 6.46 -7.77
N LYS A 232 -9.85 6.05 -7.87
CA LYS A 232 -10.28 4.72 -7.45
C LYS A 232 -9.65 3.58 -8.24
N PRO A 233 -9.56 3.60 -9.59
CA PRO A 233 -8.99 2.50 -10.36
C PRO A 233 -7.54 2.20 -9.98
N PHE A 234 -6.69 3.23 -9.95
CA PHE A 234 -5.28 3.05 -9.57
C PHE A 234 -5.15 2.54 -8.14
N THR A 235 -5.88 3.14 -7.18
CA THR A 235 -5.85 2.67 -5.77
C THR A 235 -6.35 1.22 -5.64
N ILE A 236 -7.42 0.82 -6.35
CA ILE A 236 -7.89 -0.57 -6.34
C ILE A 236 -6.80 -1.51 -6.83
N CYS A 237 -6.17 -1.21 -7.98
CA CYS A 237 -5.10 -2.02 -8.52
C CYS A 237 -3.86 -2.06 -7.60
N HIS A 238 -3.57 -0.97 -6.87
CA HIS A 238 -2.52 -0.90 -5.87
C HIS A 238 -2.80 -1.83 -4.68
N GLU A 239 -4.00 -1.80 -4.11
CA GLU A 239 -4.37 -2.70 -3.00
C GLU A 239 -4.41 -4.18 -3.44
N MET A 240 -4.80 -4.45 -4.69
CA MET A 240 -4.70 -5.78 -5.28
C MET A 240 -3.23 -6.23 -5.44
N ALA A 241 -2.29 -5.32 -5.71
CA ALA A 241 -0.87 -5.64 -5.73
C ALA A 241 -0.36 -6.10 -4.35
N HIS A 242 -0.79 -5.43 -3.28
CA HIS A 242 -0.50 -5.89 -1.93
C HIS A 242 -1.07 -7.29 -1.65
N GLN A 243 -2.25 -7.61 -2.17
CA GLN A 243 -2.83 -8.95 -2.06
C GLN A 243 -2.00 -10.03 -2.80
N LEU A 244 -1.22 -9.65 -3.82
CA LEU A 244 -0.28 -10.52 -4.52
C LEU A 244 1.11 -10.59 -3.84
N GLY A 245 1.32 -9.86 -2.72
CA GLY A 245 2.56 -9.88 -1.96
C GLY A 245 3.60 -8.86 -2.43
N TYR A 246 3.20 -7.84 -3.18
CA TYR A 246 4.05 -6.66 -3.41
C TYR A 246 3.88 -5.72 -2.22
N ALA A 247 4.75 -5.89 -1.21
CA ALA A 247 4.63 -5.17 0.05
C ALA A 247 5.21 -3.76 0.01
N SER A 248 6.20 -3.52 -0.85
CA SER A 248 6.75 -2.19 -1.09
C SER A 248 5.73 -1.29 -1.80
N GLU A 249 5.59 -0.05 -1.32
CA GLU A 249 4.66 0.93 -1.89
C GLU A 249 5.01 1.29 -3.34
N SER A 250 6.31 1.44 -3.63
CA SER A 250 6.78 1.67 -5.00
C SER A 250 6.45 0.51 -5.93
N GLU A 251 6.61 -0.74 -5.45
CA GLU A 251 6.25 -1.93 -6.23
C GLU A 251 4.75 -2.02 -6.47
N ALA A 252 3.94 -1.77 -5.43
CA ALA A 252 2.49 -1.77 -5.55
C ALA A 252 2.00 -0.68 -6.53
N ASN A 253 2.60 0.52 -6.49
CA ASN A 253 2.35 1.59 -7.46
C ASN A 253 2.75 1.18 -8.88
N PHE A 254 3.90 0.51 -9.03
CA PHE A 254 4.35 0.07 -10.34
C PHE A 254 3.46 -1.04 -10.91
N VAL A 255 3.06 -2.01 -10.10
CA VAL A 255 2.08 -3.03 -10.50
C VAL A 255 0.75 -2.39 -10.89
N ALA A 256 0.24 -1.44 -10.08
CA ALA A 256 -0.98 -0.71 -10.40
C ALA A 256 -0.88 0.00 -11.76
N TYR A 257 0.26 0.65 -12.03
CA TYR A 257 0.53 1.26 -13.33
C TYR A 257 0.49 0.24 -14.47
N LEU A 258 1.19 -0.90 -14.35
CA LEU A 258 1.20 -1.95 -15.36
C LEU A 258 -0.20 -2.49 -15.65
N VAL A 259 -0.96 -2.74 -14.61
CA VAL A 259 -2.32 -3.31 -14.68
C VAL A 259 -3.31 -2.30 -15.29
N CYS A 260 -3.31 -1.07 -14.80
CA CYS A 260 -4.20 -0.04 -15.34
C CYS A 260 -3.89 0.27 -16.82
N MET A 261 -2.61 0.28 -17.20
CA MET A 261 -2.22 0.50 -18.60
C MET A 261 -2.54 -0.69 -19.52
N ALA A 262 -2.70 -1.91 -18.97
CA ALA A 262 -3.17 -3.10 -19.69
C ALA A 262 -4.71 -3.14 -19.84
N SER A 263 -5.45 -2.33 -19.10
CA SER A 263 -6.90 -2.24 -19.19
C SER A 263 -7.34 -1.70 -20.54
N GLU A 264 -8.47 -2.18 -21.06
CA GLU A 264 -9.13 -1.60 -22.24
C GLU A 264 -9.94 -0.35 -21.91
N ASP A 265 -10.25 -0.14 -20.62
CA ASP A 265 -10.99 1.03 -20.16
C ASP A 265 -10.06 2.24 -20.06
N PRO A 266 -10.26 3.28 -20.88
CA PRO A 266 -9.46 4.50 -20.84
C PRO A 266 -9.53 5.20 -19.46
N TYR A 267 -10.56 4.93 -18.67
CA TYR A 267 -10.70 5.47 -17.32
C TYR A 267 -9.62 4.91 -16.37
N PHE A 268 -9.30 3.60 -16.47
CA PHE A 268 -8.20 2.98 -15.71
C PHE A 268 -6.84 3.52 -16.14
N GLN A 269 -6.61 3.61 -17.47
CA GLN A 269 -5.38 4.16 -18.00
C GLN A 269 -5.17 5.62 -17.57
N TYR A 270 -6.23 6.43 -17.60
CA TYR A 270 -6.19 7.83 -17.17
C TYR A 270 -5.90 7.97 -15.68
N SER A 271 -6.52 7.15 -14.84
CA SER A 271 -6.24 7.10 -13.39
C SER A 271 -4.75 6.86 -13.14
N ALA A 272 -4.16 5.87 -13.79
CA ALA A 272 -2.73 5.56 -13.64
C ALA A 272 -1.83 6.70 -14.16
N ALA A 273 -2.18 7.29 -15.30
CA ALA A 273 -1.41 8.41 -15.84
C ALA A 273 -1.42 9.64 -14.91
N LEU A 274 -2.56 9.91 -14.24
CA LEU A 274 -2.68 10.97 -13.23
C LEU A 274 -1.78 10.74 -12.03
N ASP A 275 -1.77 9.51 -11.48
CA ASP A 275 -0.96 9.18 -10.31
C ASP A 275 0.54 9.22 -10.64
N ILE A 276 0.96 8.59 -11.74
CA ILE A 276 2.39 8.64 -12.15
C ILE A 276 2.81 10.06 -12.49
N PHE A 277 1.96 10.87 -13.14
CA PHE A 277 2.23 12.28 -13.39
C PHE A 277 2.43 13.08 -12.10
N HIS A 278 1.67 12.76 -11.05
CA HIS A 278 1.84 13.36 -9.73
C HIS A 278 3.22 13.04 -9.16
N TYR A 279 3.65 11.77 -9.17
CA TYR A 279 4.96 11.35 -8.68
C TYR A 279 6.12 11.97 -9.48
N VAL A 280 6.04 11.95 -10.81
CA VAL A 280 7.06 12.59 -11.67
C VAL A 280 7.16 14.10 -11.42
N THR A 281 6.02 14.77 -11.20
CA THR A 281 6.01 16.19 -10.90
C THR A 281 6.62 16.49 -9.53
N ALA A 282 6.34 15.66 -8.53
CA ALA A 282 6.94 15.78 -7.20
C ALA A 282 8.47 15.55 -7.23
N GLU A 283 8.94 14.54 -7.96
CA GLU A 283 10.38 14.30 -8.17
C GLU A 283 11.06 15.49 -8.85
N LEU A 284 10.44 16.09 -9.88
CA LEU A 284 10.96 17.30 -10.51
C LEU A 284 11.08 18.48 -9.53
N MET A 285 10.08 18.64 -8.65
CA MET A 285 10.12 19.67 -7.61
C MET A 285 11.25 19.43 -6.59
N LEU A 286 11.53 18.18 -6.26
CA LEU A 286 12.64 17.83 -5.35
C LEU A 286 14.00 18.05 -6.00
N HIS A 287 14.13 17.80 -7.31
CA HIS A 287 15.36 18.00 -8.05
C HIS A 287 15.68 19.47 -8.33
N ASP A 288 14.67 20.36 -8.43
CA ASP A 288 14.83 21.77 -8.73
C ASP A 288 13.77 22.60 -7.99
N PRO A 289 13.92 22.71 -6.64
CA PRO A 289 12.98 23.49 -5.83
C PRO A 289 12.95 24.97 -6.18
N GLU A 290 14.10 25.52 -6.63
CA GLU A 290 14.22 26.92 -7.00
C GLU A 290 13.47 27.23 -8.29
N ALA A 291 13.64 26.40 -9.34
CA ALA A 291 12.86 26.53 -10.56
C ALA A 291 11.37 26.37 -10.33
N TYR A 292 10.95 25.51 -9.38
CA TYR A 292 9.55 25.38 -9.01
C TYR A 292 8.96 26.68 -8.43
N VAL A 293 9.71 27.35 -7.56
CA VAL A 293 9.26 28.62 -6.94
C VAL A 293 9.26 29.77 -7.93
N LEU A 294 10.34 29.89 -8.73
CA LEU A 294 10.52 31.02 -9.67
C LEU A 294 9.69 30.87 -10.95
N HIS A 295 9.48 29.65 -11.41
CA HIS A 295 8.84 29.36 -12.69
C HIS A 295 7.76 28.26 -12.55
N PRO A 296 6.70 28.44 -11.72
CA PRO A 296 5.69 27.43 -11.51
C PRO A 296 5.02 26.99 -12.81
N ASN A 297 4.95 27.84 -13.81
CA ASN A 297 4.41 27.53 -15.15
C ASN A 297 5.18 26.42 -15.87
N LEU A 298 6.49 26.24 -15.60
CA LEU A 298 7.25 25.10 -16.14
C LEU A 298 6.75 23.75 -15.60
N PHE A 299 6.15 23.76 -14.42
CA PHE A 299 5.63 22.57 -13.76
C PHE A 299 4.11 22.40 -13.95
N PHE A 300 3.38 23.50 -14.17
CA PHE A 300 1.94 23.52 -14.30
C PHE A 300 1.44 24.00 -15.67
N GLY A 301 2.33 24.58 -16.51
CA GLY A 301 1.99 25.13 -17.83
C GLY A 301 1.63 24.03 -18.85
N GLU A 302 0.83 24.43 -19.85
CA GLU A 302 0.45 23.63 -21.02
C GLU A 302 -0.30 22.31 -20.74
N VAL A 303 -0.91 22.17 -19.57
CA VAL A 303 -1.85 21.06 -19.30
C VAL A 303 -3.19 21.39 -19.98
N ASP A 304 -3.74 20.42 -20.74
CA ASP A 304 -5.11 20.51 -21.26
C ASP A 304 -6.10 21.00 -20.17
N THR A 305 -7.02 21.86 -20.55
CA THR A 305 -7.94 22.52 -19.59
C THR A 305 -8.79 21.52 -18.81
N MET A 306 -9.18 20.38 -19.41
CA MET A 306 -9.94 19.34 -18.72
C MET A 306 -9.08 18.59 -17.73
N VAL A 307 -7.87 18.20 -18.12
CA VAL A 307 -6.89 17.56 -17.23
C VAL A 307 -6.55 18.47 -16.04
N GLN A 308 -6.38 19.78 -16.32
CA GLN A 308 -6.12 20.76 -15.25
C GLN A 308 -7.29 20.85 -14.26
N ARG A 309 -8.54 20.87 -14.73
CA ARG A 309 -9.72 20.86 -13.87
C ARG A 309 -9.80 19.60 -13.01
N ASP A 310 -9.56 18.44 -13.61
CA ASP A 310 -9.56 17.17 -12.89
C ASP A 310 -8.51 17.16 -11.76
N ARG A 311 -7.28 17.63 -12.05
CA ARG A 311 -6.21 17.77 -11.06
C ARG A 311 -6.54 18.78 -9.96
N LEU A 312 -7.15 19.92 -10.32
CA LEU A 312 -7.59 20.91 -9.33
C LEU A 312 -8.71 20.38 -8.44
N ALA A 313 -9.63 19.59 -8.98
CA ALA A 313 -10.69 18.94 -8.20
C ALA A 313 -10.12 17.95 -7.18
N ILE A 314 -9.18 17.12 -7.60
CA ILE A 314 -8.45 16.19 -6.70
C ILE A 314 -7.70 16.98 -5.63
N ARG A 315 -6.95 18.02 -6.01
CA ARG A 315 -6.22 18.86 -5.05
C ARG A 315 -7.15 19.50 -4.02
N ARG A 316 -8.28 20.06 -4.47
CA ARG A 316 -9.29 20.67 -3.59
C ARG A 316 -9.85 19.66 -2.60
N PHE A 317 -10.12 18.43 -3.04
CA PHE A 317 -10.57 17.37 -2.16
C PHE A 317 -9.60 17.15 -0.99
N PHE A 318 -8.30 16.95 -1.26
CA PHE A 318 -7.30 16.75 -0.22
C PHE A 318 -7.05 18.00 0.65
N LEU A 319 -7.10 19.21 0.06
CA LEU A 319 -6.97 20.45 0.84
C LEU A 319 -8.13 20.63 1.84
N ASN A 320 -9.35 20.27 1.44
CA ASN A 320 -10.54 20.36 2.31
C ASN A 320 -10.50 19.32 3.45
N GLU A 321 -9.64 18.31 3.36
CA GLU A 321 -9.49 17.28 4.37
C GLU A 321 -8.30 17.51 5.32
N GLN A 322 -7.54 18.56 5.11
CA GLN A 322 -6.42 18.88 5.99
C GLN A 322 -6.87 19.05 7.44
N ASN A 323 -6.13 18.45 8.36
CA ASN A 323 -6.40 18.51 9.79
C ASN A 323 -5.11 18.30 10.60
N ASN A 324 -5.15 18.60 11.89
CA ASN A 324 -3.97 18.54 12.77
C ASN A 324 -3.57 17.10 13.18
N ILE A 325 -4.40 16.09 12.91
CA ILE A 325 -4.12 14.69 13.26
C ILE A 325 -3.33 14.01 12.16
N ALA A 326 -3.62 14.31 10.89
CA ALA A 326 -2.99 13.68 9.74
C ALA A 326 -1.44 13.71 9.77
N PRO A 327 -0.76 14.79 10.16
CA PRO A 327 0.71 14.79 10.26
C PRO A 327 1.24 13.80 11.28
N VAL A 328 0.55 13.62 12.41
CA VAL A 328 0.95 12.66 13.47
C VAL A 328 0.80 11.23 12.94
N VAL A 329 -0.33 10.93 12.30
CA VAL A 329 -0.57 9.59 11.71
C VAL A 329 0.44 9.31 10.59
N SER A 330 0.72 10.28 9.72
CA SER A 330 1.73 10.16 8.67
C SER A 330 3.13 9.90 9.24
N SER A 331 3.51 10.55 10.34
CA SER A 331 4.79 10.30 11.02
C SER A 331 4.87 8.87 11.58
N LEU A 332 3.81 8.37 12.20
CA LEU A 332 3.75 6.99 12.70
C LEU A 332 3.82 5.98 11.55
N TYR A 333 3.12 6.26 10.46
CA TYR A 333 3.15 5.41 9.26
C TYR A 333 4.55 5.41 8.62
N ASN A 334 5.21 6.56 8.57
CA ASN A 334 6.60 6.65 8.11
C ASN A 334 7.54 5.76 8.94
N GLN A 335 7.41 5.77 10.28
CA GLN A 335 8.19 4.87 11.14
C GLN A 335 7.89 3.40 10.87
N TYR A 336 6.63 3.06 10.61
CA TYR A 336 6.24 1.70 10.22
C TYR A 336 6.92 1.27 8.90
N LEU A 337 6.93 2.12 7.87
CA LEU A 337 7.59 1.85 6.60
C LEU A 337 9.10 1.67 6.76
N LEU A 338 9.76 2.57 7.50
CA LEU A 338 11.20 2.47 7.82
C LEU A 338 11.54 1.16 8.53
N ALA A 339 10.71 0.75 9.50
CA ALA A 339 10.88 -0.52 10.23
C ALA A 339 10.67 -1.76 9.32
N ASN A 340 9.98 -1.61 8.19
CA ASN A 340 9.68 -2.67 7.22
C ASN A 340 10.48 -2.52 5.91
N ASN A 341 11.74 -2.17 6.00
CA ASN A 341 12.69 -2.13 4.86
C ASN A 341 12.36 -1.10 3.77
N GLN A 342 11.49 -0.12 4.05
CA GLN A 342 11.25 1.01 3.15
C GLN A 342 12.18 2.17 3.54
N ILE A 343 13.42 2.18 3.00
CA ILE A 343 14.53 3.05 3.45
C ILE A 343 14.17 4.53 3.40
N ARG A 344 13.34 4.96 2.44
CA ARG A 344 12.86 6.34 2.28
C ARG A 344 11.53 6.59 3.00
N GLY A 345 10.99 5.62 3.73
CA GLY A 345 9.69 5.75 4.41
C GLY A 345 8.57 6.11 3.42
N VAL A 346 7.80 7.18 3.70
CA VAL A 346 6.73 7.63 2.79
C VAL A 346 7.26 8.17 1.46
N GLU A 347 8.51 8.59 1.36
CA GLU A 347 9.11 9.00 0.08
C GLU A 347 9.36 7.82 -0.85
N SER A 348 9.34 6.58 -0.37
CA SER A 348 9.47 5.39 -1.21
C SER A 348 8.36 5.27 -2.28
N TYR A 349 7.23 5.95 -2.10
CA TYR A 349 6.18 6.02 -3.12
C TYR A 349 6.68 6.62 -4.44
N TYR A 350 7.63 7.58 -4.38
CA TYR A 350 8.19 8.23 -5.57
C TYR A 350 9.14 7.33 -6.36
N ASP A 351 9.69 6.28 -5.75
CA ASP A 351 10.60 5.34 -6.42
C ASP A 351 9.95 4.66 -7.65
N VAL A 352 8.62 4.67 -7.75
CA VAL A 352 7.89 4.20 -8.94
C VAL A 352 8.33 4.90 -10.23
N VAL A 353 8.81 6.15 -10.14
CA VAL A 353 9.27 6.92 -11.30
C VAL A 353 10.48 6.24 -11.96
N ALA A 354 11.46 5.78 -11.16
CA ALA A 354 12.61 5.03 -11.65
C ALA A 354 12.20 3.74 -12.38
N TRP A 355 11.19 3.05 -11.87
CA TRP A 355 10.68 1.81 -12.46
C TRP A 355 9.98 2.05 -13.79
N VAL A 356 9.19 3.12 -13.89
CA VAL A 356 8.52 3.52 -15.14
C VAL A 356 9.55 3.93 -16.19
N LEU A 357 10.59 4.68 -15.79
CA LEU A 357 11.71 5.04 -16.69
C LEU A 357 12.45 3.80 -17.19
N ALA A 358 12.82 2.88 -16.30
CA ALA A 358 13.50 1.63 -16.64
C ALA A 358 12.67 0.77 -17.62
N LEU A 359 11.34 0.68 -17.40
CA LEU A 359 10.44 -0.05 -18.29
C LEU A 359 10.40 0.59 -19.69
N ARG A 360 10.34 1.92 -19.77
CA ARG A 360 10.32 2.63 -21.05
C ARG A 360 11.63 2.45 -21.82
N LYS A 361 12.79 2.54 -21.13
CA LYS A 361 14.10 2.25 -21.74
C LYS A 361 14.19 0.82 -22.28
N LYS A 362 13.62 -0.16 -21.58
CA LYS A 362 13.63 -1.56 -22.03
C LYS A 362 12.76 -1.82 -23.27
N ARG A 363 11.74 -1.00 -23.52
CA ARG A 363 10.81 -1.14 -24.65
C ARG A 363 11.25 -0.40 -25.91
N GLN A 364 12.27 0.45 -25.82
CA GLN A 364 12.95 1.12 -26.92
C GLN A 364 14.05 0.22 -27.53
#